data_fcf0427726bf179b3e8e7b6b6727e653
#
_entry.id   fcf0427726bf179b3e8e7b6b6727e653
#
_cell.length_a   1.000
_cell.length_b   1.000
_cell.length_c   1.000
_cell.angle_alpha   90.00
_cell.angle_beta   90.00
_cell.angle_gamma   90.00
#
_symmetry.space_group_name_H-M   'P 1'
#
loop_
_entity.id
_entity.type
_entity.pdbx_description
1 polymer ?
#
loop_
_entity_poly.entity_id
_entity_poly.type
_entity_poly.pdbx_seq_one_letter_code
_entity_poly.pdbx_strand_id
1 'polypeptide(L)'
;MKTVKLKIRKGISLLYAGIFVYTFSACSAGRTEQQPNSVSQDEQQLYIGDSIAVAQTQYGKVRGYLLRDIYTFCGIPYGASTAGENRFMPPREPEPWEGIRPAVFWGDTAPQITTGKYRNTYTTFTDHWNYYGVSEDCLMLNIWMPALADTKKRPVLVWIHGGGFTNGNSIEQDSYRGENLSRYGDIVFVSLNHRLGPIGFSDFSGVDEKKFAESGNVGILDLVAGLKWVHNNIAQFGGDPSNVTIMGQSGGGAKVCTLVAMAETKGLLHKAVALSGNITGAIDNNYSTELGKYILKEAGLPPSQINKLQEIPWLDYIVLANRAAAKYDKQLGGNGMMRGSFGPVGDGFHIPMDTFYTDPEAPSAHVPMLFSTTTCEFSISRDNATLEKMNRTQLVEMVDWTMVTVQTASVKFPVEH
;
A
#
# COMPACT_ATOMS: atom_id res chain seq x y z
N MET A 1 -38.03 33.98 -18.75
CA MET A 1 -38.89 32.97 -19.39
C MET A 1 -38.63 32.97 -20.89
N LYS A 2 -37.91 32.02 -21.43
CA LYS A 2 -37.92 31.69 -22.87
C LYS A 2 -37.74 30.17 -22.95
N THR A 3 -38.81 29.52 -23.39
CA THR A 3 -38.97 28.11 -23.54
C THR A 3 -38.36 27.68 -24.89
N VAL A 4 -37.45 26.73 -24.89
CA VAL A 4 -36.92 26.12 -26.12
C VAL A 4 -37.57 24.76 -26.28
N LYS A 5 -38.36 24.61 -27.36
CA LYS A 5 -38.97 23.35 -27.77
C LYS A 5 -38.01 22.59 -28.67
N LEU A 6 -37.69 21.36 -28.28
CA LEU A 6 -36.90 20.43 -29.10
C LEU A 6 -37.88 19.58 -29.95
N LYS A 7 -37.73 19.63 -31.28
CA LYS A 7 -38.50 18.80 -32.23
C LYS A 7 -37.77 17.47 -32.46
N ILE A 8 -38.42 16.38 -32.12
CA ILE A 8 -38.01 15.01 -32.50
C ILE A 8 -38.61 14.67 -33.86
N ARG A 9 -37.77 14.39 -34.83
CA ARG A 9 -38.20 13.81 -36.13
C ARG A 9 -38.17 12.28 -36.05
N LYS A 10 -39.30 11.65 -36.25
CA LYS A 10 -39.44 10.20 -36.50
C LYS A 10 -39.04 9.91 -37.95
N GLY A 11 -38.08 9.02 -38.16
CA GLY A 11 -37.78 8.41 -39.44
C GLY A 11 -38.15 6.92 -39.36
N ILE A 12 -39.15 6.53 -40.14
CA ILE A 12 -39.57 5.15 -40.36
C ILE A 12 -38.79 4.61 -41.55
N SER A 13 -38.10 3.49 -41.40
CA SER A 13 -37.59 2.71 -42.53
C SER A 13 -38.06 1.26 -42.39
N LEU A 14 -38.88 0.87 -43.34
CA LEU A 14 -39.25 -0.53 -43.59
C LEU A 14 -38.02 -1.29 -44.09
N LEU A 15 -37.85 -2.51 -43.63
CA LEU A 15 -36.90 -3.45 -44.23
C LEU A 15 -37.60 -4.80 -44.48
N TYR A 16 -37.46 -5.25 -45.73
CA TYR A 16 -37.95 -6.46 -46.33
C TYR A 16 -37.51 -7.75 -45.62
N ALA A 17 -38.48 -8.63 -45.42
CA ALA A 17 -38.22 -10.02 -45.05
C ALA A 17 -37.99 -10.84 -46.33
N GLY A 18 -36.78 -11.39 -46.46
CA GLY A 18 -36.46 -12.40 -47.47
C GLY A 18 -36.39 -13.78 -46.81
N ILE A 19 -37.40 -14.62 -47.07
CA ILE A 19 -37.40 -16.03 -46.64
C ILE A 19 -36.63 -16.82 -47.70
N PHE A 20 -35.48 -17.43 -47.32
CA PHE A 20 -34.83 -18.49 -48.09
C PHE A 20 -35.07 -19.83 -47.41
N VAL A 21 -35.89 -20.64 -48.02
CA VAL A 21 -36.11 -22.05 -47.68
C VAL A 21 -35.05 -22.88 -48.43
N TYR A 22 -34.11 -23.48 -47.71
CA TYR A 22 -33.29 -24.55 -48.27
C TYR A 22 -33.71 -25.89 -47.65
N THR A 23 -34.26 -26.73 -48.53
CA THR A 23 -34.50 -28.16 -48.27
C THR A 23 -33.20 -28.90 -48.40
N PHE A 24 -32.70 -29.50 -47.31
CA PHE A 24 -31.66 -30.50 -47.40
C PHE A 24 -32.18 -31.89 -47.05
N SER A 25 -31.98 -32.79 -47.99
CA SER A 25 -32.23 -34.23 -47.87
C SER A 25 -31.43 -34.85 -46.76
N ALA A 26 -32.09 -35.71 -46.02
CA ALA A 26 -31.46 -36.53 -44.98
C ALA A 26 -30.60 -37.63 -45.60
N CYS A 27 -29.32 -37.69 -45.27
CA CYS A 27 -28.54 -38.91 -45.26
C CYS A 27 -28.26 -39.26 -43.79
N SER A 28 -28.87 -40.34 -43.35
CA SER A 28 -28.64 -40.95 -42.05
C SER A 28 -27.26 -41.64 -42.03
N ALA A 29 -26.29 -41.03 -41.43
CA ALA A 29 -25.11 -41.73 -40.96
C ALA A 29 -25.03 -41.53 -39.45
N GLY A 30 -25.02 -42.64 -38.70
CA GLY A 30 -25.00 -42.64 -37.23
C GLY A 30 -23.88 -41.76 -36.66
N ARG A 31 -24.30 -40.66 -36.05
CA ARG A 31 -23.44 -39.88 -35.13
C ARG A 31 -23.77 -40.33 -33.72
N THR A 32 -22.83 -41.02 -33.10
CA THR A 32 -22.73 -41.04 -31.65
C THR A 32 -22.89 -39.60 -31.15
N GLU A 33 -23.92 -39.34 -30.37
CA GLU A 33 -24.04 -38.11 -29.59
C GLU A 33 -22.78 -38.00 -28.73
N GLN A 34 -21.81 -37.19 -29.17
CA GLN A 34 -20.89 -36.59 -28.26
C GLN A 34 -21.70 -35.63 -27.40
N GLN A 35 -21.84 -35.98 -26.14
CA GLN A 35 -22.28 -35.03 -25.14
C GLN A 35 -21.54 -33.73 -25.35
N PRO A 36 -22.17 -32.55 -25.30
CA PRO A 36 -21.46 -31.30 -25.34
C PRO A 36 -20.46 -31.35 -24.19
N ASN A 37 -19.20 -31.22 -24.56
CA ASN A 37 -18.09 -31.10 -23.64
C ASN A 37 -18.47 -30.13 -22.52
N SER A 38 -18.21 -30.59 -21.31
CA SER A 38 -18.21 -29.84 -20.08
C SER A 38 -18.06 -28.34 -20.34
N VAL A 39 -19.08 -27.58 -19.98
CA VAL A 39 -19.01 -26.15 -19.76
C VAL A 39 -17.72 -25.89 -19.01
N SER A 40 -16.88 -25.05 -19.58
CA SER A 40 -15.58 -24.70 -19.02
C SER A 40 -15.74 -24.38 -17.53
N GLN A 41 -14.81 -24.86 -16.72
CA GLN A 41 -14.74 -24.67 -15.27
C GLN A 41 -14.56 -23.19 -14.85
N ASP A 42 -14.99 -22.24 -15.65
CA ASP A 42 -15.00 -20.80 -15.39
C ASP A 42 -16.30 -20.26 -14.78
N GLU A 43 -17.19 -21.13 -14.35
CA GLU A 43 -18.29 -20.67 -13.52
C GLU A 43 -17.73 -20.21 -12.18
N GLN A 44 -17.80 -18.88 -11.96
CA GLN A 44 -17.42 -18.25 -10.70
C GLN A 44 -18.36 -18.70 -9.59
N GLN A 45 -18.05 -19.82 -8.95
CA GLN A 45 -18.82 -20.29 -7.79
C GLN A 45 -18.32 -19.58 -6.54
N LEU A 46 -19.17 -18.72 -5.99
CA LEU A 46 -18.97 -18.06 -4.71
C LEU A 46 -19.67 -18.86 -3.61
N TYR A 47 -18.90 -19.31 -2.64
CA TYR A 47 -19.42 -19.95 -1.43
C TYR A 47 -19.20 -19.03 -0.23
N ILE A 48 -20.28 -18.68 0.44
CA ILE A 48 -20.28 -17.89 1.66
C ILE A 48 -21.29 -18.45 2.63
N GLY A 49 -20.91 -18.61 3.91
CA GLY A 49 -21.78 -19.17 4.95
C GLY A 49 -21.03 -19.37 6.26
N ASP A 50 -21.77 -19.67 7.31
CA ASP A 50 -21.25 -19.71 8.69
C ASP A 50 -20.26 -20.86 8.97
N SER A 51 -20.12 -21.82 8.04
CA SER A 51 -19.20 -22.96 8.16
C SER A 51 -18.20 -23.05 7.01
N ILE A 52 -18.18 -22.10 6.06
CA ILE A 52 -17.39 -22.26 4.85
C ILE A 52 -15.98 -21.72 5.01
N ALA A 53 -15.81 -20.48 5.41
CA ALA A 53 -14.53 -19.81 5.54
C ALA A 53 -14.45 -19.10 6.90
N VAL A 54 -14.34 -19.88 7.97
CA VAL A 54 -14.25 -19.33 9.33
C VAL A 54 -12.89 -19.66 9.91
N ALA A 55 -12.19 -18.62 10.37
CA ALA A 55 -10.90 -18.74 11.05
C ALA A 55 -10.96 -18.08 12.43
N GLN A 56 -10.20 -18.64 13.38
CA GLN A 56 -10.03 -18.07 14.71
C GLN A 56 -8.83 -17.12 14.69
N THR A 57 -8.99 -15.89 15.16
CA THR A 57 -7.89 -15.00 15.48
C THR A 57 -7.76 -14.81 17.00
N GLN A 58 -6.68 -14.18 17.45
CA GLN A 58 -6.53 -13.85 18.87
C GLN A 58 -7.60 -12.89 19.39
N TYR A 59 -8.29 -12.16 18.49
CA TYR A 59 -9.31 -11.17 18.85
C TYR A 59 -10.75 -11.67 18.68
N GLY A 60 -10.97 -12.79 18.00
CA GLY A 60 -12.28 -13.36 17.73
C GLY A 60 -12.31 -14.11 16.40
N LYS A 61 -13.47 -14.70 16.08
CA LYS A 61 -13.66 -15.42 14.82
C LYS A 61 -13.93 -14.44 13.67
N VAL A 62 -13.39 -14.76 12.49
CA VAL A 62 -13.68 -14.05 11.25
C VAL A 62 -14.25 -15.01 10.21
N ARG A 63 -15.14 -14.50 9.35
CA ARG A 63 -15.72 -15.24 8.23
C ARG A 63 -15.42 -14.54 6.92
N GLY A 64 -14.69 -15.22 6.06
CA GLY A 64 -14.46 -14.84 4.67
C GLY A 64 -15.41 -15.53 3.71
N TYR A 65 -14.91 -15.83 2.51
CA TYR A 65 -15.61 -16.57 1.47
C TYR A 65 -14.64 -17.46 0.68
N LEU A 66 -15.20 -18.42 -0.07
CA LEU A 66 -14.47 -19.24 -1.02
C LEU A 66 -14.91 -18.84 -2.43
N LEU A 67 -13.97 -18.44 -3.26
CA LEU A 67 -14.21 -18.08 -4.67
C LEU A 67 -13.11 -18.72 -5.53
N ARG A 68 -13.52 -19.47 -6.56
CA ARG A 68 -12.60 -20.17 -7.47
C ARG A 68 -11.54 -20.99 -6.72
N ASP A 69 -11.96 -21.74 -5.72
CA ASP A 69 -11.10 -22.57 -4.85
C ASP A 69 -10.04 -21.80 -4.04
N ILE A 70 -10.22 -20.49 -3.87
CA ILE A 70 -9.37 -19.66 -3.01
C ILE A 70 -10.20 -19.08 -1.87
N TYR A 71 -9.79 -19.39 -0.65
CA TYR A 71 -10.32 -18.75 0.55
C TYR A 71 -9.84 -17.31 0.64
N THR A 72 -10.76 -16.40 0.87
CA THR A 72 -10.47 -14.97 0.91
C THR A 72 -11.08 -14.34 2.15
N PHE A 73 -10.29 -13.56 2.85
CA PHE A 73 -10.72 -12.74 3.98
C PHE A 73 -10.31 -11.30 3.72
N CYS A 74 -11.25 -10.37 3.83
CA CYS A 74 -11.05 -8.95 3.53
C CYS A 74 -11.32 -8.11 4.77
N GLY A 75 -10.51 -7.09 5.02
CA GLY A 75 -10.74 -6.09 6.06
C GLY A 75 -10.69 -6.67 7.48
N ILE A 76 -9.75 -7.58 7.77
CA ILE A 76 -9.51 -8.04 9.14
C ILE A 76 -8.74 -6.94 9.88
N PRO A 77 -9.22 -6.44 11.02
CA PRO A 77 -8.48 -5.45 11.80
C PRO A 77 -7.24 -6.08 12.44
N TYR A 78 -6.09 -5.45 12.23
CA TYR A 78 -4.85 -5.76 12.94
C TYR A 78 -4.47 -4.68 13.95
N GLY A 79 -5.15 -3.53 13.91
CA GLY A 79 -5.04 -2.43 14.85
C GLY A 79 -6.40 -1.78 15.11
N ALA A 80 -6.51 -1.07 16.22
CA ALA A 80 -7.66 -0.24 16.56
C ALA A 80 -7.68 1.04 15.71
N SER A 81 -8.83 1.73 15.67
CA SER A 81 -8.96 3.04 15.00
C SER A 81 -7.89 4.02 15.48
N THR A 82 -7.27 4.70 14.51
CA THR A 82 -6.25 5.73 14.74
C THR A 82 -6.82 7.15 14.79
N ALA A 83 -8.15 7.29 14.81
CA ALA A 83 -8.83 8.57 14.85
C ALA A 83 -8.77 9.26 16.22
N GLY A 84 -9.04 10.55 16.24
CA GLY A 84 -9.15 11.37 17.46
C GLY A 84 -7.85 11.36 18.26
N GLU A 85 -7.93 11.07 19.54
CA GLU A 85 -6.76 11.06 20.45
C GLU A 85 -5.67 10.05 20.07
N ASN A 86 -5.99 9.07 19.20
CA ASN A 86 -5.04 8.09 18.72
C ASN A 86 -4.26 8.55 17.48
N ARG A 87 -4.64 9.66 16.86
CA ARG A 87 -3.88 10.24 15.75
C ARG A 87 -2.48 10.61 16.24
N PHE A 88 -1.48 10.27 15.46
CA PHE A 88 -0.05 10.43 15.78
C PHE A 88 0.46 9.54 16.91
N MET A 89 -0.37 8.66 17.46
CA MET A 89 0.03 7.70 18.49
C MET A 89 0.40 6.35 17.87
N PRO A 90 1.27 5.56 18.51
CA PRO A 90 1.53 4.18 18.10
C PRO A 90 0.24 3.37 17.92
N PRO A 91 0.25 2.37 17.01
CA PRO A 91 -0.90 1.51 16.81
C PRO A 91 -1.25 0.74 18.09
N ARG A 92 -2.55 0.58 18.34
CA ARG A 92 -3.08 -0.23 19.45
C ARG A 92 -3.72 -1.49 18.90
N GLU A 93 -3.75 -2.53 19.69
CA GLU A 93 -4.44 -3.77 19.35
C GLU A 93 -5.94 -3.52 19.12
N PRO A 94 -6.59 -4.28 18.21
CA PRO A 94 -8.03 -4.24 18.05
C PRO A 94 -8.74 -4.69 19.31
N GLU A 95 -9.91 -4.13 19.57
CA GLU A 95 -10.79 -4.66 20.62
C GLU A 95 -11.26 -6.08 20.25
N PRO A 96 -11.19 -7.03 21.16
CA PRO A 96 -11.76 -8.37 20.94
C PRO A 96 -13.26 -8.32 20.68
N TRP A 97 -13.76 -9.23 19.85
CA TRP A 97 -15.19 -9.34 19.56
C TRP A 97 -15.74 -10.73 19.83
N GLU A 98 -17.02 -10.76 20.16
CA GLU A 98 -17.80 -11.99 20.28
C GLU A 98 -18.43 -12.38 18.94
N GLY A 99 -18.78 -13.67 18.80
CA GLY A 99 -19.40 -14.19 17.58
C GLY A 99 -18.44 -14.27 16.39
N ILE A 100 -18.98 -14.14 15.19
CA ILE A 100 -18.24 -14.25 13.94
C ILE A 100 -18.31 -12.91 13.19
N ARG A 101 -17.19 -12.21 13.10
CA ARG A 101 -17.08 -10.95 12.36
C ARG A 101 -17.00 -11.23 10.84
N PRO A 102 -17.86 -10.61 10.01
CA PRO A 102 -17.72 -10.70 8.57
C PRO A 102 -16.41 -10.07 8.09
N ALA A 103 -15.61 -10.83 7.34
CA ALA A 103 -14.39 -10.41 6.69
C ALA A 103 -14.53 -10.57 5.16
N VAL A 104 -15.59 -9.96 4.61
CA VAL A 104 -15.99 -10.05 3.21
C VAL A 104 -15.99 -8.69 2.50
N PHE A 105 -15.72 -7.63 3.24
CA PHE A 105 -15.61 -6.27 2.74
C PHE A 105 -14.19 -5.75 2.96
N TRP A 106 -13.69 -4.97 2.01
CA TRP A 106 -12.41 -4.30 2.15
C TRP A 106 -12.43 -3.33 3.33
N GLY A 107 -11.31 -3.21 4.01
CA GLY A 107 -11.12 -2.14 4.98
C GLY A 107 -10.93 -0.78 4.32
N ASP A 108 -11.17 0.30 5.05
CA ASP A 108 -10.96 1.65 4.55
C ASP A 108 -9.49 1.91 4.23
N THR A 109 -9.28 2.72 3.20
CA THR A 109 -7.98 3.26 2.81
C THR A 109 -7.54 4.31 3.85
N ALA A 110 -6.24 4.34 4.15
CA ALA A 110 -5.68 5.37 5.01
C ALA A 110 -5.92 6.78 4.44
N PRO A 111 -6.12 7.80 5.30
CA PRO A 111 -6.32 9.18 4.90
C PRO A 111 -5.26 9.66 3.90
N GLN A 112 -5.71 10.10 2.74
CA GLN A 112 -4.86 10.59 1.65
C GLN A 112 -5.68 11.41 0.66
N ILE A 113 -5.01 12.26 -0.14
CA ILE A 113 -5.67 13.00 -1.22
C ILE A 113 -5.76 12.08 -2.45
N THR A 114 -6.97 11.68 -2.79
CA THR A 114 -7.26 10.77 -3.92
C THR A 114 -7.57 11.51 -5.22
N THR A 115 -7.87 12.82 -5.15
CA THR A 115 -8.20 13.63 -6.32
C THR A 115 -7.00 13.80 -7.26
N GLY A 116 -7.20 13.56 -8.54
CA GLY A 116 -6.17 13.72 -9.59
C GLY A 116 -5.43 12.44 -9.98
N LYS A 117 -5.50 11.37 -9.21
CA LYS A 117 -4.84 10.10 -9.54
C LYS A 117 -5.40 9.44 -10.81
N TYR A 118 -6.68 9.66 -11.12
CA TYR A 118 -7.36 9.11 -12.30
C TYR A 118 -6.94 9.74 -13.65
N ARG A 119 -6.02 10.72 -13.63
CA ARG A 119 -5.59 11.44 -14.84
C ARG A 119 -4.19 11.07 -15.32
N ASN A 120 -3.57 10.08 -14.72
CA ASN A 120 -2.24 9.66 -15.14
C ASN A 120 -2.36 8.80 -16.40
N THR A 121 -1.90 9.32 -17.54
CA THR A 121 -1.90 8.64 -18.84
C THR A 121 -1.08 7.34 -18.86
N TYR A 122 -0.17 7.15 -17.90
CA TYR A 122 0.63 5.93 -17.79
C TYR A 122 -0.11 4.75 -17.15
N THR A 123 -1.16 5.02 -16.39
CA THR A 123 -1.88 4.00 -15.60
C THR A 123 -3.19 3.56 -16.24
N THR A 124 -3.71 4.25 -17.25
CA THR A 124 -4.96 3.91 -17.95
C THR A 124 -4.95 2.54 -18.61
N PHE A 125 -3.80 1.94 -18.76
CA PHE A 125 -3.62 0.66 -19.42
C PHE A 125 -3.64 -0.54 -18.45
N THR A 126 -3.23 -0.36 -17.19
CA THR A 126 -2.98 -1.48 -16.26
C THR A 126 -3.74 -1.36 -14.95
N ASP A 127 -4.23 -0.19 -14.57
CA ASP A 127 -4.62 0.07 -13.21
C ASP A 127 -6.09 0.43 -13.09
N HIS A 128 -6.83 -0.45 -12.43
CA HIS A 128 -8.06 -0.07 -11.77
C HIS A 128 -7.70 0.39 -10.37
N TRP A 129 -7.75 1.71 -10.14
CA TRP A 129 -7.46 2.30 -8.85
C TRP A 129 -8.65 2.10 -7.90
N ASN A 130 -8.54 1.13 -7.00
CA ASN A 130 -9.58 0.86 -6.02
C ASN A 130 -9.30 1.64 -4.73
N TYR A 131 -10.18 2.58 -4.43
CA TYR A 131 -10.26 3.23 -3.13
C TYR A 131 -11.64 2.97 -2.56
N TYR A 132 -11.75 2.04 -1.61
CA TYR A 132 -13.03 1.68 -1.04
C TYR A 132 -13.61 2.83 -0.24
N GLY A 133 -13.34 2.92 1.04
CA GLY A 133 -13.60 4.08 1.90
C GLY A 133 -12.27 4.74 2.27
N VAL A 134 -12.31 5.93 2.83
CA VAL A 134 -11.13 6.63 3.36
C VAL A 134 -11.42 7.08 4.77
N SER A 135 -10.73 6.52 5.75
CA SER A 135 -10.87 6.90 7.16
C SER A 135 -9.61 6.62 7.96
N GLU A 136 -9.59 7.09 9.19
CA GLU A 136 -8.53 6.78 10.15
C GLU A 136 -8.71 5.41 10.83
N ASP A 137 -9.79 4.68 10.54
CA ASP A 137 -9.99 3.27 10.90
C ASP A 137 -9.51 2.37 9.75
N CYS A 138 -8.22 2.46 9.43
CA CYS A 138 -7.62 1.87 8.24
C CYS A 138 -6.65 0.72 8.52
N LEU A 139 -6.39 0.36 9.79
CA LEU A 139 -5.42 -0.69 10.13
C LEU A 139 -6.01 -2.08 9.89
N MET A 140 -6.22 -2.40 8.61
CA MET A 140 -6.87 -3.60 8.11
C MET A 140 -5.95 -4.38 7.19
N LEU A 141 -6.12 -5.70 7.15
CA LEU A 141 -5.43 -6.59 6.24
C LEU A 141 -6.38 -7.53 5.51
N ASN A 142 -5.89 -8.10 4.40
CA ASN A 142 -6.59 -9.06 3.58
C ASN A 142 -5.74 -10.32 3.42
N ILE A 143 -6.37 -11.48 3.31
CA ILE A 143 -5.67 -12.77 3.23
C ILE A 143 -6.30 -13.63 2.14
N TRP A 144 -5.45 -14.28 1.33
CA TRP A 144 -5.82 -15.30 0.34
C TRP A 144 -5.02 -16.57 0.58
N MET A 145 -5.67 -17.72 0.50
CA MET A 145 -5.02 -19.01 0.63
C MET A 145 -5.79 -20.11 -0.12
N PRO A 146 -5.09 -21.16 -0.60
CA PRO A 146 -5.73 -22.25 -1.36
C PRO A 146 -6.47 -23.25 -0.45
N ALA A 147 -6.15 -23.30 0.83
CA ALA A 147 -6.86 -24.17 1.79
C ALA A 147 -6.80 -23.57 3.20
N LEU A 148 -7.90 -23.72 3.95
CA LEU A 148 -8.03 -23.13 5.28
C LEU A 148 -7.69 -24.13 6.41
N ALA A 149 -8.05 -25.37 6.26
CA ALA A 149 -7.99 -26.36 7.36
C ALA A 149 -7.15 -27.61 7.00
N ASP A 150 -6.15 -27.46 6.16
CA ASP A 150 -5.20 -28.52 5.90
C ASP A 150 -4.00 -28.46 6.86
N THR A 151 -3.19 -29.51 6.88
CA THR A 151 -2.02 -29.62 7.76
C THR A 151 -0.75 -28.97 7.20
N LYS A 152 -0.83 -28.35 6.02
CA LYS A 152 0.31 -27.69 5.39
C LYS A 152 0.65 -26.39 6.13
N LYS A 153 1.94 -26.12 6.22
CA LYS A 153 2.51 -24.85 6.65
C LYS A 153 3.03 -24.12 5.42
N ARG A 154 2.19 -23.26 4.82
CA ARG A 154 2.54 -22.55 3.58
C ARG A 154 3.44 -21.36 3.85
N PRO A 155 4.38 -21.07 2.94
CA PRO A 155 5.07 -19.78 2.96
C PRO A 155 4.06 -18.64 2.97
N VAL A 156 4.37 -17.58 3.70
CA VAL A 156 3.57 -16.37 3.78
C VAL A 156 4.25 -15.26 3.00
N LEU A 157 3.51 -14.60 2.10
CA LEU A 157 3.97 -13.41 1.40
C LEU A 157 3.13 -12.22 1.83
N VAL A 158 3.78 -11.25 2.47
CA VAL A 158 3.15 -9.99 2.88
C VAL A 158 3.49 -8.90 1.87
N TRP A 159 2.47 -8.41 1.18
CA TRP A 159 2.59 -7.32 0.22
C TRP A 159 2.42 -5.97 0.89
N ILE A 160 3.38 -5.07 0.67
CA ILE A 160 3.39 -3.68 1.13
C ILE A 160 3.29 -2.77 -0.09
N HIS A 161 2.19 -2.04 -0.20
CA HIS A 161 1.89 -1.22 -1.37
C HIS A 161 2.84 -0.04 -1.55
N GLY A 162 2.97 0.44 -2.79
CA GLY A 162 3.75 1.60 -3.18
C GLY A 162 3.08 2.94 -2.89
N GLY A 163 3.39 3.94 -3.71
CA GLY A 163 2.86 5.31 -3.56
C GLY A 163 3.68 6.18 -2.60
N GLY A 164 4.99 5.97 -2.51
CA GLY A 164 5.86 6.60 -1.53
C GLY A 164 5.44 6.24 -0.11
N PHE A 165 5.49 7.22 0.76
CA PHE A 165 4.93 7.15 2.12
C PHE A 165 3.64 7.96 2.25
N THR A 166 3.06 8.42 1.13
CA THR A 166 1.95 9.39 1.12
C THR A 166 0.66 8.86 0.54
N ASN A 167 0.71 7.84 -0.28
CA ASN A 167 -0.42 7.34 -1.05
C ASN A 167 -0.44 5.81 -1.14
N GLY A 168 -1.57 5.28 -1.62
CA GLY A 168 -1.75 3.87 -1.92
C GLY A 168 -2.65 3.15 -0.91
N ASN A 169 -2.94 1.91 -1.20
CA ASN A 169 -3.63 1.00 -0.29
C ASN A 169 -3.41 -0.46 -0.71
N SER A 170 -3.89 -1.38 0.12
CA SER A 170 -3.69 -2.82 -0.04
C SER A 170 -4.48 -3.45 -1.19
N ILE A 171 -5.39 -2.72 -1.83
CA ILE A 171 -6.27 -3.18 -2.91
C ILE A 171 -6.24 -2.23 -4.12
N GLU A 172 -5.33 -1.28 -4.15
CA GLU A 172 -5.25 -0.20 -5.13
C GLU A 172 -5.28 -0.72 -6.57
N GLN A 173 -4.60 -1.82 -6.82
CA GLN A 173 -4.52 -2.45 -8.14
C GLN A 173 -5.04 -3.89 -8.08
N ASP A 174 -5.60 -4.38 -9.17
CA ASP A 174 -6.07 -5.76 -9.27
C ASP A 174 -4.94 -6.78 -9.08
N SER A 175 -3.69 -6.40 -9.43
CA SER A 175 -2.49 -7.19 -9.18
C SER A 175 -2.16 -7.39 -7.69
N TYR A 176 -2.73 -6.59 -6.79
CA TYR A 176 -2.54 -6.74 -5.34
C TYR A 176 -3.46 -7.78 -4.71
N ARG A 177 -4.41 -8.33 -5.51
CA ARG A 177 -5.25 -9.44 -5.06
C ARG A 177 -4.44 -10.73 -5.10
N GLY A 178 -4.34 -11.38 -3.97
CA GLY A 178 -3.49 -12.57 -3.79
C GLY A 178 -4.01 -13.85 -4.44
N GLU A 179 -5.18 -13.86 -5.09
CA GLU A 179 -5.83 -15.06 -5.62
C GLU A 179 -4.89 -15.91 -6.51
N ASN A 180 -4.26 -15.26 -7.50
CA ASN A 180 -3.39 -15.98 -8.43
C ASN A 180 -2.09 -16.44 -7.77
N LEU A 181 -1.46 -15.60 -6.94
CA LEU A 181 -0.24 -15.98 -6.23
C LEU A 181 -0.49 -17.13 -5.25
N SER A 182 -1.62 -17.11 -4.55
CA SER A 182 -2.00 -18.20 -3.64
C SER A 182 -2.27 -19.50 -4.42
N ARG A 183 -2.96 -19.41 -5.55
CA ARG A 183 -3.29 -20.57 -6.39
C ARG A 183 -2.05 -21.25 -6.97
N TYR A 184 -1.19 -20.48 -7.64
CA TYR A 184 -0.05 -21.00 -8.39
C TYR A 184 1.20 -21.22 -7.52
N GLY A 185 1.34 -20.45 -6.44
CA GLY A 185 2.46 -20.54 -5.52
C GLY A 185 2.25 -21.48 -4.34
N ASP A 186 1.02 -21.97 -4.11
CA ASP A 186 0.63 -22.70 -2.88
C ASP A 186 1.08 -21.93 -1.61
N ILE A 187 0.80 -20.61 -1.57
CA ILE A 187 1.21 -19.71 -0.50
C ILE A 187 0.00 -19.07 0.18
N VAL A 188 0.21 -18.52 1.37
CA VAL A 188 -0.70 -17.55 1.99
C VAL A 188 -0.23 -16.16 1.61
N PHE A 189 -1.09 -15.41 0.92
CA PHE A 189 -0.81 -14.03 0.54
C PHE A 189 -1.55 -13.08 1.47
N VAL A 190 -0.86 -12.04 1.94
CA VAL A 190 -1.40 -11.00 2.81
C VAL A 190 -1.13 -9.63 2.21
N SER A 191 -2.13 -8.75 2.17
CA SER A 191 -1.93 -7.32 1.90
C SER A 191 -2.50 -6.48 3.02
N LEU A 192 -1.90 -5.32 3.32
CA LEU A 192 -2.34 -4.51 4.45
C LEU A 192 -2.28 -3.01 4.16
N ASN A 193 -3.17 -2.26 4.79
CA ASN A 193 -3.14 -0.81 4.86
C ASN A 193 -2.31 -0.35 6.07
N HIS A 194 -1.83 0.87 6.05
CA HIS A 194 -1.13 1.54 7.15
C HIS A 194 -1.29 3.04 7.00
N ARG A 195 -1.06 3.83 8.05
CA ARG A 195 -1.11 5.28 7.97
C ARG A 195 -0.07 5.84 7.03
N LEU A 196 -0.43 6.95 6.37
CA LEU A 196 0.33 7.56 5.28
C LEU A 196 0.46 9.08 5.49
N GLY A 197 1.44 9.68 4.81
CA GLY A 197 1.66 11.11 4.76
C GLY A 197 1.73 11.77 6.12
N PRO A 198 1.16 12.98 6.30
CA PRO A 198 1.20 13.66 7.57
C PRO A 198 0.52 12.90 8.72
N ILE A 199 -0.48 12.06 8.44
CA ILE A 199 -1.16 11.25 9.46
C ILE A 199 -0.24 10.14 10.01
N GLY A 200 0.66 9.62 9.17
CA GLY A 200 1.57 8.55 9.54
C GLY A 200 2.98 8.99 9.96
N PHE A 201 3.36 10.25 9.67
CA PHE A 201 4.76 10.67 9.73
C PHE A 201 4.97 12.13 10.19
N SER A 202 4.01 12.75 10.85
CA SER A 202 4.25 14.05 11.49
C SER A 202 4.96 13.87 12.82
N ASP A 203 6.18 14.37 12.90
CA ASP A 203 7.03 14.21 14.07
C ASP A 203 6.83 15.38 15.05
N PHE A 204 6.15 15.10 16.13
CA PHE A 204 5.91 16.05 17.22
C PHE A 204 6.75 15.77 18.47
N SER A 205 7.75 14.87 18.40
CA SER A 205 8.65 14.59 19.50
C SER A 205 9.39 15.83 19.97
N GLY A 206 9.75 16.74 19.06
CA GLY A 206 10.36 18.03 19.39
C GLY A 206 9.41 19.05 20.03
N VAL A 207 8.09 18.76 20.16
CA VAL A 207 7.09 19.62 20.81
C VAL A 207 6.67 19.05 22.16
N ASP A 208 6.39 17.77 22.23
CA ASP A 208 6.07 17.03 23.45
C ASP A 208 6.65 15.61 23.34
N GLU A 209 7.91 15.49 23.72
CA GLU A 209 8.66 14.24 23.67
C GLU A 209 8.01 13.13 24.51
N LYS A 210 7.35 13.48 25.61
CA LYS A 210 6.72 12.49 26.47
C LYS A 210 5.51 11.82 25.82
N LYS A 211 4.70 12.56 25.10
CA LYS A 211 3.47 12.05 24.47
C LYS A 211 3.69 11.58 23.04
N PHE A 212 4.49 12.32 22.28
CA PHE A 212 4.59 12.14 20.82
C PHE A 212 5.99 11.64 20.39
N ALA A 213 6.72 10.95 21.28
CA ALA A 213 8.06 10.41 21.00
C ALA A 213 8.14 9.61 19.67
N GLU A 214 7.10 8.85 19.36
CA GLU A 214 7.06 7.92 18.23
C GLU A 214 6.26 8.45 17.03
N SER A 215 5.73 9.69 17.12
CA SER A 215 4.77 10.24 16.15
C SER A 215 5.34 10.34 14.72
N GLY A 216 6.64 10.53 14.57
CA GLY A 216 7.32 10.57 13.28
C GLY A 216 7.36 9.23 12.54
N ASN A 217 7.09 8.11 13.25
CA ASN A 217 7.24 6.76 12.71
C ASN A 217 5.98 5.90 12.81
N VAL A 218 4.84 6.44 13.20
CA VAL A 218 3.63 5.62 13.45
C VAL A 218 3.16 4.87 12.21
N GLY A 219 3.38 5.40 10.99
CA GLY A 219 3.05 4.69 9.76
C GLY A 219 3.91 3.44 9.50
N ILE A 220 5.15 3.40 9.99
CA ILE A 220 5.99 2.19 9.96
C ILE A 220 5.65 1.26 11.13
N LEU A 221 5.35 1.81 12.29
CA LEU A 221 4.92 1.02 13.45
C LEU A 221 3.60 0.28 13.18
N ASP A 222 2.73 0.84 12.34
CA ASP A 222 1.53 0.14 11.85
C ASP A 222 1.91 -1.15 11.08
N LEU A 223 2.93 -1.09 10.22
CA LEU A 223 3.42 -2.26 9.50
C LEU A 223 4.05 -3.30 10.46
N VAL A 224 4.76 -2.85 11.48
CA VAL A 224 5.27 -3.73 12.55
C VAL A 224 4.11 -4.41 13.29
N ALA A 225 3.05 -3.68 13.61
CA ALA A 225 1.85 -4.24 14.22
C ALA A 225 1.16 -5.26 13.30
N GLY A 226 1.08 -4.97 11.99
CA GLY A 226 0.58 -5.92 10.98
C GLY A 226 1.41 -7.19 10.91
N LEU A 227 2.75 -7.10 10.97
CA LEU A 227 3.64 -8.27 11.00
C LEU A 227 3.50 -9.07 12.30
N LYS A 228 3.34 -8.40 13.45
CA LYS A 228 3.01 -9.07 14.72
C LYS A 228 1.69 -9.83 14.64
N TRP A 229 0.67 -9.21 14.02
CA TRP A 229 -0.61 -9.87 13.79
C TRP A 229 -0.44 -11.12 12.90
N VAL A 230 0.32 -11.03 11.81
CA VAL A 230 0.65 -12.17 10.93
C VAL A 230 1.34 -13.26 11.74
N HIS A 231 2.37 -12.94 12.51
CA HIS A 231 3.09 -13.91 13.34
C HIS A 231 2.14 -14.67 14.28
N ASN A 232 1.21 -13.98 14.92
CA ASN A 232 0.34 -14.55 15.94
C ASN A 232 -0.85 -15.34 15.37
N ASN A 233 -1.30 -15.02 14.14
CA ASN A 233 -2.58 -15.52 13.64
C ASN A 233 -2.48 -16.34 12.35
N ILE A 234 -1.42 -16.19 11.54
CA ILE A 234 -1.39 -16.71 10.17
C ILE A 234 -1.43 -18.25 10.10
N ALA A 235 -1.04 -18.92 11.17
CA ALA A 235 -1.16 -20.38 11.28
C ALA A 235 -2.62 -20.86 11.19
N GLN A 236 -3.58 -20.06 11.65
CA GLN A 236 -5.02 -20.36 11.55
C GLN A 236 -5.53 -20.22 10.10
N PHE A 237 -4.73 -19.63 9.24
CA PHE A 237 -4.98 -19.46 7.82
C PHE A 237 -4.08 -20.38 6.96
N GLY A 238 -3.45 -21.39 7.56
CA GLY A 238 -2.59 -22.37 6.89
C GLY A 238 -1.19 -21.84 6.51
N GLY A 239 -0.80 -20.66 7.04
CA GLY A 239 0.52 -20.06 6.84
C GLY A 239 1.53 -20.49 7.91
N ASP A 240 2.81 -20.43 7.55
CA ASP A 240 3.94 -20.67 8.44
C ASP A 240 4.47 -19.33 8.99
N PRO A 241 4.25 -19.01 10.28
CA PRO A 241 4.78 -17.78 10.87
C PRO A 241 6.31 -17.73 10.93
N SER A 242 7.00 -18.86 10.74
CA SER A 242 8.45 -18.94 10.66
C SER A 242 9.00 -18.82 9.22
N ASN A 243 8.14 -18.61 8.22
CA ASN A 243 8.51 -18.47 6.81
C ASN A 243 7.75 -17.31 6.13
N VAL A 244 7.95 -16.10 6.68
CA VAL A 244 7.31 -14.86 6.21
C VAL A 244 8.28 -14.10 5.32
N THR A 245 7.85 -13.82 4.09
CA THR A 245 8.53 -12.92 3.15
C THR A 245 7.76 -11.62 3.07
N ILE A 246 8.41 -10.48 3.26
CA ILE A 246 7.84 -9.16 2.97
C ILE A 246 8.26 -8.71 1.58
N MET A 247 7.33 -8.13 0.82
CA MET A 247 7.60 -7.69 -0.55
C MET A 247 6.88 -6.37 -0.82
N GLY A 248 7.54 -5.45 -1.51
CA GLY A 248 6.93 -4.18 -1.91
C GLY A 248 7.60 -3.54 -3.11
N GLN A 249 6.87 -2.69 -3.82
CA GLN A 249 7.34 -1.97 -5.00
C GLN A 249 7.31 -0.46 -4.74
N SER A 250 8.29 0.29 -5.30
CA SER A 250 8.40 1.74 -5.11
C SER A 250 8.46 2.09 -3.62
N GLY A 251 7.61 2.98 -3.12
CA GLY A 251 7.50 3.25 -1.68
C GLY A 251 7.28 2.01 -0.81
N GLY A 252 6.69 0.93 -1.37
CA GLY A 252 6.59 -0.37 -0.70
C GLY A 252 7.95 -1.04 -0.52
N GLY A 253 8.83 -0.97 -1.54
CA GLY A 253 10.21 -1.42 -1.44
C GLY A 253 11.01 -0.62 -0.39
N ALA A 254 10.78 0.70 -0.32
CA ALA A 254 11.37 1.55 0.70
C ALA A 254 10.92 1.16 2.11
N LYS A 255 9.64 0.85 2.31
CA LYS A 255 9.11 0.33 3.57
C LYS A 255 9.70 -1.02 3.94
N VAL A 256 9.89 -1.91 2.94
CA VAL A 256 10.60 -3.19 3.13
C VAL A 256 12.01 -2.95 3.65
N CYS A 257 12.79 -2.05 3.02
CA CYS A 257 14.15 -1.70 3.46
C CYS A 257 14.16 -1.17 4.90
N THR A 258 13.21 -0.28 5.24
CA THR A 258 13.07 0.27 6.59
C THR A 258 12.77 -0.83 7.61
N LEU A 259 11.78 -1.68 7.35
CA LEU A 259 11.38 -2.76 8.26
C LEU A 259 12.52 -3.75 8.52
N VAL A 260 13.30 -4.09 7.50
CA VAL A 260 14.46 -4.98 7.68
C VAL A 260 15.52 -4.35 8.57
N ALA A 261 15.66 -3.03 8.58
CA ALA A 261 16.62 -2.30 9.41
C ALA A 261 16.18 -2.15 10.89
N MET A 262 14.90 -2.43 11.21
CA MET A 262 14.33 -2.25 12.55
C MET A 262 14.55 -3.49 13.42
N ALA A 263 14.99 -3.29 14.67
CA ALA A 263 15.20 -4.37 15.63
C ALA A 263 13.90 -5.11 16.00
N GLU A 264 12.77 -4.41 16.03
CA GLU A 264 11.44 -4.93 16.41
C GLU A 264 10.88 -5.95 15.42
N THR A 265 11.42 -6.01 14.21
CA THR A 265 10.97 -6.96 13.19
C THR A 265 11.69 -8.30 13.26
N LYS A 266 12.68 -8.44 14.15
CA LYS A 266 13.40 -9.69 14.34
C LYS A 266 12.45 -10.83 14.69
N GLY A 267 12.46 -11.89 13.88
CA GLY A 267 11.59 -13.04 14.03
C GLY A 267 10.17 -12.85 13.48
N LEU A 268 9.80 -11.65 13.01
CA LEU A 268 8.52 -11.39 12.35
C LEU A 268 8.60 -11.53 10.83
N LEU A 269 9.78 -11.33 10.25
CA LEU A 269 10.08 -11.51 8.84
C LEU A 269 11.35 -12.35 8.67
N HIS A 270 11.44 -13.10 7.56
CA HIS A 270 12.49 -14.08 7.31
C HIS A 270 13.17 -13.87 5.97
N LYS A 271 12.53 -13.19 5.04
CA LYS A 271 13.03 -12.81 3.72
C LYS A 271 12.40 -11.49 3.30
N ALA A 272 13.08 -10.76 2.42
CA ALA A 272 12.58 -9.48 1.94
C ALA A 272 12.83 -9.29 0.44
N VAL A 273 11.89 -8.63 -0.24
CA VAL A 273 11.97 -8.30 -1.66
C VAL A 273 11.62 -6.83 -1.85
N ALA A 274 12.62 -6.03 -2.23
CA ALA A 274 12.45 -4.61 -2.52
C ALA A 274 12.53 -4.37 -4.03
N LEU A 275 11.42 -3.94 -4.63
CA LEU A 275 11.29 -3.69 -6.06
C LEU A 275 11.24 -2.19 -6.32
N SER A 276 12.25 -1.64 -7.00
CA SER A 276 12.29 -0.22 -7.42
C SER A 276 12.02 0.78 -6.28
N GLY A 277 12.48 0.46 -5.08
CA GLY A 277 12.26 1.28 -3.87
C GLY A 277 13.43 1.15 -2.89
N ASN A 278 14.60 0.85 -3.40
CA ASN A 278 15.79 0.52 -2.61
C ASN A 278 16.33 1.79 -1.92
N ILE A 279 16.07 1.94 -0.63
CA ILE A 279 16.60 3.03 0.21
C ILE A 279 17.60 2.48 1.23
N THR A 280 18.53 3.34 1.64
CA THR A 280 19.60 3.01 2.59
C THR A 280 19.59 3.88 3.84
N GLY A 281 18.56 4.69 4.03
CA GLY A 281 18.43 5.59 5.18
C GLY A 281 17.04 6.17 5.30
N ALA A 282 16.78 6.84 6.40
CA ALA A 282 15.54 7.51 6.75
C ALA A 282 15.69 9.04 6.67
N ILE A 283 14.60 9.75 6.96
CA ILE A 283 14.61 11.21 7.07
C ILE A 283 15.41 11.63 8.30
N ASP A 284 16.17 12.74 8.15
CA ASP A 284 16.92 13.33 9.25
C ASP A 284 16.00 13.74 10.41
N ASN A 285 16.36 13.36 11.63
CA ASN A 285 15.58 13.60 12.82
C ASN A 285 15.38 15.09 13.11
N ASN A 286 16.43 15.91 12.94
CA ASN A 286 16.33 17.36 13.19
C ASN A 286 15.38 18.02 12.19
N TYR A 287 15.46 17.60 10.90
CA TYR A 287 14.52 18.10 9.89
C TYR A 287 13.08 17.77 10.26
N SER A 288 12.82 16.54 10.69
CA SER A 288 11.48 16.05 11.00
C SER A 288 10.88 16.74 12.22
N THR A 289 11.62 16.86 13.30
CA THR A 289 11.19 17.53 14.54
C THR A 289 10.93 19.02 14.32
N GLU A 290 11.79 19.71 13.54
CA GLU A 290 11.59 21.12 13.20
C GLU A 290 10.36 21.32 12.29
N LEU A 291 10.12 20.39 11.35
CA LEU A 291 8.90 20.41 10.55
C LEU A 291 7.65 20.27 11.44
N GLY A 292 7.68 19.38 12.44
CA GLY A 292 6.58 19.24 13.41
C GLY A 292 6.27 20.54 14.15
N LYS A 293 7.30 21.24 14.62
CA LYS A 293 7.16 22.59 15.23
C LYS A 293 6.57 23.59 14.22
N TYR A 294 7.00 23.50 12.97
CA TYR A 294 6.52 24.38 11.90
C TYR A 294 5.04 24.12 11.57
N ILE A 295 4.58 22.86 11.57
CA ILE A 295 3.16 22.50 11.40
C ILE A 295 2.31 23.13 12.52
N LEU A 296 2.75 23.02 13.75
CA LEU A 296 2.04 23.61 14.89
C LEU A 296 1.94 25.13 14.78
N LYS A 297 3.03 25.79 14.36
CA LYS A 297 3.05 27.23 14.06
C LYS A 297 2.09 27.61 12.95
N GLU A 298 2.05 26.83 11.86
CA GLU A 298 1.15 27.06 10.71
C GLU A 298 -0.33 26.89 11.12
N ALA A 299 -0.61 26.03 12.10
CA ALA A 299 -1.92 25.87 12.70
C ALA A 299 -2.29 27.03 13.63
N GLY A 300 -1.37 27.93 13.95
CA GLY A 300 -1.60 29.02 14.91
C GLY A 300 -1.75 28.54 16.35
N LEU A 301 -1.19 27.39 16.70
CA LEU A 301 -1.33 26.76 18.01
C LEU A 301 -0.04 26.89 18.82
N PRO A 302 -0.12 27.22 20.12
CA PRO A 302 1.03 27.13 21.01
C PRO A 302 1.34 25.66 21.35
N PRO A 303 2.56 25.30 21.77
CA PRO A 303 2.96 23.93 22.14
C PRO A 303 1.98 23.26 23.11
N SER A 304 1.47 23.98 24.10
CA SER A 304 0.51 23.47 25.10
C SER A 304 -0.84 23.03 24.51
N GLN A 305 -1.13 23.37 23.26
CA GLN A 305 -2.38 23.03 22.56
C GLN A 305 -2.18 22.04 21.40
N ILE A 306 -1.06 21.33 21.36
CA ILE A 306 -0.76 20.37 20.29
C ILE A 306 -1.88 19.33 20.08
N ASN A 307 -2.57 18.94 21.14
CA ASN A 307 -3.69 18.00 21.07
C ASN A 307 -4.83 18.49 20.14
N LYS A 308 -4.97 19.78 19.93
CA LYS A 308 -5.95 20.31 18.98
C LYS A 308 -5.70 19.90 17.54
N LEU A 309 -4.48 19.52 17.17
CA LEU A 309 -4.20 18.93 15.86
C LEU A 309 -4.91 17.58 15.65
N GLN A 310 -5.18 16.86 16.73
CA GLN A 310 -5.91 15.60 16.70
C GLN A 310 -7.43 15.79 16.48
N GLU A 311 -7.94 16.99 16.71
CA GLU A 311 -9.37 17.36 16.55
C GLU A 311 -9.67 17.87 15.13
N ILE A 312 -8.65 18.30 14.36
CA ILE A 312 -8.83 18.79 12.98
C ILE A 312 -9.29 17.62 12.10
N PRO A 313 -10.33 17.80 11.24
CA PRO A 313 -10.70 16.78 10.26
C PRO A 313 -9.46 16.34 9.46
N TRP A 314 -9.31 15.05 9.22
CA TRP A 314 -8.08 14.49 8.65
C TRP A 314 -7.67 15.15 7.32
N LEU A 315 -8.65 15.47 6.45
CA LEU A 315 -8.36 16.13 5.17
C LEU A 315 -7.80 17.53 5.35
N ASP A 316 -8.38 18.32 6.27
CA ASP A 316 -7.93 19.67 6.58
C ASP A 316 -6.54 19.63 7.21
N TYR A 317 -6.28 18.63 8.07
CA TYR A 317 -4.95 18.42 8.64
C TYR A 317 -3.90 18.08 7.56
N ILE A 318 -4.21 17.18 6.61
CA ILE A 318 -3.30 16.86 5.51
C ILE A 318 -2.97 18.12 4.68
N VAL A 319 -3.97 18.93 4.36
CA VAL A 319 -3.79 20.19 3.62
C VAL A 319 -2.91 21.17 4.41
N LEU A 320 -3.18 21.35 5.70
CA LEU A 320 -2.39 22.19 6.60
C LEU A 320 -0.93 21.74 6.65
N ALA A 321 -0.70 20.46 6.93
CA ALA A 321 0.65 19.90 7.08
C ALA A 321 1.47 19.96 5.79
N ASN A 322 0.84 19.66 4.65
CA ASN A 322 1.50 19.79 3.34
C ASN A 322 1.85 21.24 3.01
N ARG A 323 0.99 22.18 3.36
CA ARG A 323 1.27 23.62 3.21
C ARG A 323 2.44 24.05 4.12
N ALA A 324 2.47 23.59 5.36
CA ALA A 324 3.56 23.85 6.29
C ALA A 324 4.90 23.29 5.74
N ALA A 325 4.89 22.05 5.28
CA ALA A 325 6.07 21.40 4.71
C ALA A 325 6.61 22.15 3.48
N ALA A 326 5.74 22.59 2.56
CA ALA A 326 6.14 23.37 1.39
C ALA A 326 6.75 24.74 1.75
N LYS A 327 6.22 25.40 2.80
CA LYS A 327 6.79 26.66 3.29
C LYS A 327 8.13 26.43 4.01
N TYR A 328 8.24 25.35 4.78
CA TYR A 328 9.47 25.01 5.48
C TYR A 328 10.58 24.66 4.50
N ASP A 329 10.29 23.86 3.45
CA ASP A 329 11.24 23.55 2.39
C ASP A 329 11.76 24.82 1.70
N LYS A 330 10.89 25.78 1.39
CA LYS A 330 11.32 27.07 0.84
C LYS A 330 12.22 27.87 1.78
N GLN A 331 11.94 27.84 3.07
CA GLN A 331 12.79 28.52 4.09
C GLN A 331 14.19 27.92 4.12
N LEU A 332 14.33 26.62 3.82
CA LEU A 332 15.60 25.91 3.71
C LEU A 332 16.29 26.06 2.34
N GLY A 333 15.78 26.93 1.48
CA GLY A 333 16.32 27.18 0.14
C GLY A 333 15.84 26.19 -0.93
N GLY A 334 14.85 25.36 -0.64
CA GLY A 334 14.19 24.47 -1.58
C GLY A 334 13.25 25.22 -2.53
N ASN A 335 12.74 24.54 -3.55
CA ASN A 335 11.79 25.08 -4.51
C ASN A 335 10.32 24.98 -4.09
N GLY A 336 10.06 24.51 -2.85
CA GLY A 336 8.72 24.25 -2.31
C GLY A 336 8.07 22.97 -2.85
N MET A 337 8.80 22.16 -3.61
CA MET A 337 8.43 20.79 -3.86
C MET A 337 8.84 19.95 -2.62
N MET A 338 7.86 19.36 -1.96
CA MET A 338 8.07 18.57 -0.74
C MET A 338 9.00 17.38 -1.03
N ARG A 339 10.23 17.47 -0.58
CA ARG A 339 11.27 16.45 -0.75
C ARG A 339 11.12 15.36 0.29
N GLY A 340 10.07 14.50 0.18
CA GLY A 340 9.88 13.41 1.14
C GLY A 340 9.70 13.92 2.58
N SER A 341 8.97 15.02 2.76
CA SER A 341 8.76 15.67 4.06
C SER A 341 8.07 14.78 5.09
N PHE A 342 7.36 13.75 4.63
CA PHE A 342 6.65 12.79 5.47
C PHE A 342 7.05 11.37 5.07
N GLY A 343 7.82 10.73 5.91
CA GLY A 343 8.32 9.37 5.74
C GLY A 343 9.06 8.92 7.00
N PRO A 344 9.63 7.72 7.02
CA PRO A 344 10.34 7.19 8.17
C PRO A 344 11.46 8.12 8.62
N VAL A 345 11.57 8.33 9.92
CA VAL A 345 12.55 9.21 10.58
C VAL A 345 13.60 8.35 11.26
N GLY A 346 14.89 8.65 11.03
CA GLY A 346 15.97 8.04 11.78
C GLY A 346 15.99 8.60 13.20
N ASP A 347 15.26 7.96 14.11
CA ASP A 347 15.09 8.38 15.50
C ASP A 347 16.12 7.76 16.44
N GLY A 348 16.90 6.77 15.97
CA GLY A 348 17.88 6.03 16.74
C GLY A 348 17.27 5.07 17.76
N PHE A 349 15.95 4.97 17.82
CA PHE A 349 15.21 4.07 18.68
C PHE A 349 14.52 2.96 17.87
N HIS A 350 13.62 3.30 16.96
CA HIS A 350 12.98 2.36 16.04
C HIS A 350 13.78 2.18 14.76
N ILE A 351 14.29 3.27 14.22
CA ILE A 351 14.95 3.33 12.93
C ILE A 351 16.36 3.91 13.11
N PRO A 352 17.40 3.24 12.58
CA PRO A 352 18.77 3.76 12.67
C PRO A 352 18.87 5.21 12.16
N MET A 353 19.63 6.05 12.88
CA MET A 353 19.91 7.43 12.44
C MET A 353 20.87 7.45 11.24
N ASP A 354 21.76 6.46 11.19
CA ASP A 354 22.72 6.30 10.12
C ASP A 354 22.18 5.44 8.96
N THR A 355 23.05 5.16 8.01
CA THR A 355 22.74 4.31 6.87
C THR A 355 22.35 2.90 7.32
N PHE A 356 21.26 2.37 6.77
CA PHE A 356 20.84 0.98 6.96
C PHE A 356 21.96 0.02 6.50
N TYR A 357 22.06 -1.15 7.11
CA TYR A 357 22.96 -2.23 6.68
C TYR A 357 24.46 -1.98 6.87
N THR A 358 24.87 -0.97 7.63
CA THR A 358 26.28 -0.72 7.91
C THR A 358 26.81 -1.53 9.10
N ASP A 359 25.93 -1.96 9.98
CA ASP A 359 26.28 -2.78 11.14
C ASP A 359 26.11 -4.27 10.80
N PRO A 360 27.20 -5.07 10.77
CA PRO A 360 27.14 -6.50 10.52
C PRO A 360 26.42 -7.29 11.64
N GLU A 361 26.26 -6.72 12.82
CA GLU A 361 25.54 -7.30 13.94
C GLU A 361 24.06 -6.88 13.97
N ALA A 362 23.64 -5.99 13.07
CA ALA A 362 22.24 -5.57 12.96
C ALA A 362 21.32 -6.75 12.69
N PRO A 363 20.05 -6.73 13.15
CA PRO A 363 19.06 -7.75 12.85
C PRO A 363 18.90 -8.03 11.35
N SER A 364 19.10 -7.00 10.53
CA SER A 364 19.06 -7.04 9.07
C SER A 364 20.14 -7.91 8.42
N ALA A 365 21.29 -8.08 9.06
CA ALA A 365 22.44 -8.77 8.47
C ALA A 365 22.18 -10.24 8.08
N HIS A 366 21.16 -10.85 8.68
CA HIS A 366 20.82 -12.25 8.50
C HIS A 366 19.52 -12.47 7.68
N VAL A 367 18.88 -11.40 7.20
CA VAL A 367 17.68 -11.48 6.38
C VAL A 367 18.06 -11.55 4.89
N PRO A 368 17.82 -12.66 4.18
CA PRO A 368 18.02 -12.71 2.75
C PRO A 368 17.16 -11.66 2.04
N MET A 369 17.78 -10.81 1.23
CA MET A 369 17.10 -9.74 0.49
C MET A 369 17.30 -9.89 -1.02
N LEU A 370 16.22 -9.66 -1.77
CA LEU A 370 16.25 -9.47 -3.21
C LEU A 370 15.98 -7.99 -3.50
N PHE A 371 16.90 -7.36 -4.20
CA PHE A 371 16.74 -6.01 -4.74
C PHE A 371 16.55 -6.08 -6.24
N SER A 372 15.58 -5.34 -6.76
CA SER A 372 15.34 -5.24 -8.19
C SER A 372 15.05 -3.79 -8.57
N THR A 373 15.51 -3.41 -9.74
CA THR A 373 15.20 -2.14 -10.40
C THR A 373 14.87 -2.40 -11.86
N THR A 374 14.11 -1.52 -12.48
CA THR A 374 13.87 -1.57 -13.93
C THR A 374 14.98 -0.81 -14.66
N THR A 375 15.16 -1.09 -15.95
CA THR A 375 16.15 -0.40 -16.78
C THR A 375 15.85 1.11 -16.89
N CYS A 376 14.57 1.49 -16.86
CA CYS A 376 14.09 2.86 -16.94
C CYS A 376 13.04 3.09 -15.85
N GLU A 377 13.46 3.54 -14.67
CA GLU A 377 12.56 3.78 -13.52
C GLU A 377 11.60 4.95 -13.78
N PHE A 378 12.11 6.03 -14.34
CA PHE A 378 11.32 7.18 -14.75
C PHE A 378 11.59 7.49 -16.23
N SER A 379 10.60 7.24 -17.08
CA SER A 379 10.66 7.65 -18.50
C SER A 379 10.46 9.15 -18.60
N ILE A 380 11.46 9.93 -18.20
CA ILE A 380 11.41 11.38 -18.11
C ILE A 380 11.37 12.04 -19.50
N SER A 381 11.98 11.40 -20.51
CA SER A 381 12.16 11.98 -21.84
C SER A 381 10.85 12.08 -22.64
N ARG A 382 9.89 11.20 -22.39
CA ARG A 382 8.70 11.08 -23.23
C ARG A 382 7.77 12.30 -23.19
N ASP A 383 7.75 13.02 -22.07
CA ASP A 383 6.87 14.17 -21.86
C ASP A 383 7.64 15.48 -21.63
N ASN A 384 8.96 15.46 -21.67
CA ASN A 384 9.80 16.63 -21.45
C ASN A 384 10.92 16.74 -22.48
N ALA A 385 10.60 17.36 -23.62
CA ALA A 385 11.53 17.59 -24.70
C ALA A 385 12.80 18.39 -24.29
N THR A 386 12.78 19.06 -23.15
CA THR A 386 13.93 19.75 -22.57
C THR A 386 15.00 18.79 -22.11
N LEU A 387 14.59 17.62 -21.57
CA LEU A 387 15.52 16.60 -21.06
C LEU A 387 16.26 15.89 -22.19
N GLU A 388 15.62 15.69 -23.35
CA GLU A 388 16.27 15.09 -24.53
C GLU A 388 17.35 16.00 -25.14
N LYS A 389 17.27 17.30 -24.87
CA LYS A 389 18.23 18.32 -25.39
C LYS A 389 19.26 18.70 -24.33
N MET A 390 19.22 18.07 -23.16
CA MET A 390 20.11 18.40 -22.05
C MET A 390 21.55 18.02 -22.38
N ASN A 391 22.47 18.96 -22.20
CA ASN A 391 23.89 18.69 -22.31
C ASN A 391 24.42 18.03 -21.01
N ARG A 392 25.67 17.52 -21.06
CA ARG A 392 26.30 16.82 -19.93
C ARG A 392 26.37 17.67 -18.67
N THR A 393 26.64 18.97 -18.78
CA THR A 393 26.72 19.87 -17.62
C THR A 393 25.36 20.00 -16.94
N GLN A 394 24.31 20.24 -17.72
CA GLN A 394 22.94 20.32 -17.22
C GLN A 394 22.46 19.00 -16.61
N LEU A 395 22.88 17.87 -17.19
CA LEU A 395 22.58 16.55 -16.63
C LEU A 395 23.27 16.35 -15.28
N VAL A 396 24.54 16.71 -15.17
CA VAL A 396 25.30 16.62 -13.90
C VAL A 396 24.66 17.51 -12.84
N GLU A 397 24.35 18.76 -13.17
CA GLU A 397 23.67 19.67 -12.24
C GLU A 397 22.32 19.13 -11.79
N MET A 398 21.55 18.53 -12.70
CA MET A 398 20.26 17.91 -12.36
C MET A 398 20.43 16.64 -11.50
N VAL A 399 21.44 15.81 -11.80
CA VAL A 399 21.74 14.60 -11.02
C VAL A 399 22.28 14.98 -9.64
N ASP A 400 23.21 15.92 -9.53
CA ASP A 400 23.69 16.44 -8.26
C ASP A 400 22.54 17.02 -7.44
N TRP A 401 21.63 17.76 -8.08
CA TRP A 401 20.44 18.29 -7.42
C TRP A 401 19.46 17.20 -6.95
N THR A 402 19.33 16.10 -7.70
CA THR A 402 18.49 14.95 -7.36
C THR A 402 19.18 14.08 -6.29
N MET A 403 20.51 13.93 -6.38
CA MET A 403 21.30 13.11 -5.46
C MET A 403 21.52 13.79 -4.09
N VAL A 404 21.57 15.11 -4.01
CA VAL A 404 21.55 15.86 -2.73
C VAL A 404 20.26 15.62 -1.97
N THR A 405 19.20 15.18 -2.66
CA THR A 405 17.93 14.78 -2.02
C THR A 405 17.94 13.35 -1.48
N VAL A 406 18.94 12.53 -1.87
CA VAL A 406 19.09 11.12 -1.49
C VAL A 406 20.36 10.89 -0.64
N GLN A 407 21.27 11.87 -0.58
CA GLN A 407 22.55 11.72 0.12
C GLN A 407 22.68 12.63 1.33
N THR A 408 22.54 12.02 2.48
CA THR A 408 23.43 12.25 3.61
C THR A 408 24.36 11.05 3.86
N ALA A 409 24.62 10.22 2.86
CA ALA A 409 25.63 9.17 2.95
C ALA A 409 26.59 9.26 1.76
N SER A 410 27.80 9.78 2.03
CA SER A 410 28.91 9.81 1.07
C SER A 410 29.41 8.40 0.75
N VAL A 411 28.89 7.79 -0.30
CA VAL A 411 29.57 6.69 -0.98
C VAL A 411 30.33 7.29 -2.16
N LYS A 412 31.65 7.47 -1.98
CA LYS A 412 32.56 7.77 -3.10
C LYS A 412 32.75 6.50 -3.90
N PHE A 413 32.15 6.41 -5.08
CA PHE A 413 32.57 5.41 -6.07
C PHE A 413 33.87 5.88 -6.73
N PRO A 414 34.91 5.06 -6.78
CA PRO A 414 36.08 5.37 -7.61
C PRO A 414 35.65 5.30 -9.08
N VAL A 415 35.80 6.40 -9.80
CA VAL A 415 35.68 6.41 -11.26
C VAL A 415 37.04 5.94 -11.77
N GLU A 416 37.14 4.68 -12.18
CA GLU A 416 38.24 4.24 -13.02
C GLU A 416 38.04 4.74 -14.44
N HIS A 417 39.13 5.32 -14.98
CA HIS A 417 39.20 6.00 -16.30
C HIS A 417 39.18 5.01 -17.45
#